data_f8eb87d89983796cc0a515864ca1eb38
#
_entry.id   f8eb87d89983796cc0a515864ca1eb38
#
_cell.length_a   1.000
_cell.length_b   1.000
_cell.length_c   1.000
_cell.angle_alpha   90.00
_cell.angle_beta   90.00
_cell.angle_gamma   90.00
#
_symmetry.space_group_name_H-M   'P 1'
#
loop_
_entity.id
_entity.type
_entity.pdbx_description
1 polymer ?
#
loop_
_entity_poly.entity_id
_entity_poly.type
_entity_poly.pdbx_seq_one_letter_code
_entity_poly.pdbx_strand_id
1 'polypeptide(L)'
;MAEVLIRKTDYDYQQLKPAFFEIVEKLAGDKIKSGQRVLIKPNLLSFATPEDAILTHPLVIKAAVEYVLEKGARPQVSDSPAIGSFERIVKMNKINVALKGLDVICSPFKNTVMLDIGKPYGKIEIARDAAEANVIINLPKLKTHTQMLLTLAVKNMFGCVVGFKKSQWHMRAGTDTDAFARLLIAIHQAVKPTVSILDG
;
A
#
# COMPACT_ATOMS: atom_id res chain seq x y z
N MET A 1 17.26 10.59 -12.29
CA MET A 1 16.04 11.40 -12.17
C MET A 1 14.88 10.47 -11.79
N ALA A 2 13.93 10.95 -10.97
CA ALA A 2 12.70 10.18 -10.72
C ALA A 2 11.85 10.19 -11.99
N GLU A 3 11.36 9.01 -12.41
CA GLU A 3 10.45 8.88 -13.53
C GLU A 3 9.00 8.84 -13.02
N VAL A 4 8.11 9.58 -13.69
CA VAL A 4 6.67 9.62 -13.38
C VAL A 4 5.90 9.28 -14.65
N LEU A 5 5.03 8.29 -14.58
CA LEU A 5 4.12 7.91 -15.66
C LEU A 5 2.69 8.21 -15.26
N ILE A 6 1.93 8.80 -16.17
CA ILE A 6 0.50 9.06 -16.00
C ILE A 6 -0.24 8.37 -17.14
N ARG A 7 -1.29 7.62 -16.80
CA ARG A 7 -2.20 6.97 -17.74
C ARG A 7 -3.63 7.25 -17.33
N LYS A 8 -4.43 7.73 -18.24
CA LYS A 8 -5.87 7.83 -18.05
C LYS A 8 -6.49 6.47 -18.33
N THR A 9 -7.27 5.96 -17.39
CA THR A 9 -8.03 4.71 -17.52
C THR A 9 -9.24 4.76 -16.61
N ASP A 10 -10.25 3.96 -16.92
CA ASP A 10 -11.41 3.73 -16.08
C ASP A 10 -11.25 2.41 -15.31
N TYR A 11 -12.19 2.12 -14.39
CA TYR A 11 -12.25 0.81 -13.73
C TYR A 11 -12.90 -0.28 -14.62
N ASP A 12 -12.75 -0.14 -15.94
CA ASP A 12 -12.91 -1.24 -16.89
C ASP A 12 -11.63 -2.07 -16.90
N TYR A 13 -11.73 -3.34 -16.53
CA TYR A 13 -10.54 -4.18 -16.36
C TYR A 13 -9.77 -4.43 -17.64
N GLN A 14 -10.46 -4.42 -18.80
CA GLN A 14 -9.80 -4.61 -20.10
C GLN A 14 -8.88 -3.41 -20.46
N GLN A 15 -9.20 -2.22 -19.96
CA GLN A 15 -8.38 -1.02 -20.14
C GLN A 15 -7.38 -0.84 -19.00
N LEU A 16 -7.81 -1.09 -17.76
CA LEU A 16 -6.98 -0.90 -16.57
C LEU A 16 -5.79 -1.84 -16.53
N LYS A 17 -5.98 -3.15 -16.81
CA LYS A 17 -4.92 -4.14 -16.72
C LYS A 17 -3.71 -3.79 -17.60
N PRO A 18 -3.83 -3.55 -18.92
CA PRO A 18 -2.68 -3.22 -19.76
C PRO A 18 -2.02 -1.90 -19.34
N ALA A 19 -2.77 -0.87 -18.93
CA ALA A 19 -2.21 0.39 -18.46
C ALA A 19 -1.40 0.19 -17.16
N PHE A 20 -1.92 -0.59 -16.22
CA PHE A 20 -1.22 -0.94 -14.99
C PHE A 20 0.07 -1.73 -15.28
N PHE A 21 0.00 -2.71 -16.15
CA PHE A 21 1.14 -3.56 -16.53
C PHE A 21 2.26 -2.74 -17.19
N GLU A 22 1.92 -1.84 -18.11
CA GLU A 22 2.87 -0.92 -18.73
C GLU A 22 3.62 -0.09 -17.68
N ILE A 23 2.87 0.49 -16.72
CA ILE A 23 3.45 1.33 -15.66
C ILE A 23 4.41 0.51 -14.80
N VAL A 24 3.99 -0.67 -14.31
CA VAL A 24 4.85 -1.48 -13.44
C VAL A 24 6.06 -1.99 -14.19
N GLU A 25 5.88 -2.49 -15.43
CA GLU A 25 6.98 -3.00 -16.24
C GLU A 25 8.06 -1.95 -16.43
N LYS A 26 7.66 -0.73 -16.77
CA LYS A 26 8.59 0.36 -17.03
C LYS A 26 9.32 0.85 -15.78
N LEU A 27 8.61 0.92 -14.63
CA LEU A 27 9.17 1.51 -13.40
C LEU A 27 9.87 0.50 -12.47
N ALA A 28 9.47 -0.78 -12.53
CA ALA A 28 9.91 -1.79 -11.56
C ALA A 28 9.97 -3.23 -12.13
N GLY A 29 9.73 -3.42 -13.42
CA GLY A 29 9.68 -4.76 -14.01
C GLY A 29 10.99 -5.55 -13.86
N ASP A 30 12.11 -4.85 -13.93
CA ASP A 30 13.45 -5.40 -13.73
C ASP A 30 13.74 -5.82 -12.27
N LYS A 31 12.97 -5.33 -11.31
CA LYS A 31 13.15 -5.57 -9.87
C LYS A 31 12.31 -6.73 -9.35
N ILE A 32 11.30 -7.16 -10.11
CA ILE A 32 10.42 -8.28 -9.73
C ILE A 32 10.90 -9.56 -10.40
N LYS A 33 11.44 -10.49 -9.60
CA LYS A 33 12.01 -11.75 -10.08
C LYS A 33 11.19 -12.95 -9.59
N SER A 34 11.24 -14.02 -10.36
CA SER A 34 10.61 -15.30 -9.99
C SER A 34 11.00 -15.76 -8.59
N GLY A 35 10.04 -16.26 -7.83
CA GLY A 35 10.19 -16.77 -6.48
C GLY A 35 10.27 -15.70 -5.38
N GLN A 36 10.41 -14.42 -5.70
CA GLN A 36 10.45 -13.34 -4.70
C GLN A 36 9.10 -13.13 -4.01
N ARG A 37 9.14 -12.70 -2.74
CA ARG A 37 7.96 -12.20 -2.03
C ARG A 37 7.71 -10.75 -2.41
N VAL A 38 6.54 -10.48 -2.99
CA VAL A 38 6.12 -9.14 -3.39
C VAL A 38 4.95 -8.70 -2.52
N LEU A 39 5.20 -7.71 -1.66
CA LEU A 39 4.14 -7.08 -0.90
C LEU A 39 3.40 -6.07 -1.77
N ILE A 40 2.13 -6.30 -1.98
CA ILE A 40 1.18 -5.35 -2.57
C ILE A 40 0.48 -4.66 -1.41
N LYS A 41 0.74 -3.37 -1.22
CA LYS A 41 0.20 -2.60 -0.10
C LYS A 41 -0.85 -1.58 -0.57
N PRO A 42 -2.13 -1.95 -0.53
CA PRO A 42 -3.23 -1.03 -0.83
C PRO A 42 -3.42 0.01 0.27
N ASN A 43 -4.36 0.93 0.06
CA ASN A 43 -4.91 1.81 1.08
C ASN A 43 -6.25 1.24 1.55
N LEU A 44 -6.27 0.64 2.75
CA LEU A 44 -7.46 0.06 3.37
C LEU A 44 -7.74 0.75 4.71
N LEU A 45 -8.30 1.95 4.66
CA LEU A 45 -8.48 2.81 5.85
C LEU A 45 -9.55 2.29 6.81
N SER A 46 -10.73 2.00 6.27
CA SER A 46 -11.96 1.71 7.04
C SER A 46 -12.96 0.92 6.18
N PHE A 47 -14.14 0.66 6.73
CA PHE A 47 -15.24 0.05 5.97
C PHE A 47 -15.70 0.98 4.85
N ALA A 48 -15.65 0.49 3.61
CA ALA A 48 -16.11 1.19 2.43
C ALA A 48 -16.33 0.21 1.27
N THR A 49 -17.22 0.58 0.37
CA THR A 49 -17.44 -0.10 -0.91
C THR A 49 -16.53 0.50 -1.99
N PRO A 50 -16.39 -0.14 -3.16
CA PRO A 50 -15.63 0.45 -4.26
C PRO A 50 -16.18 1.82 -4.72
N GLU A 51 -17.50 1.97 -4.65
CA GLU A 51 -18.24 3.17 -5.08
C GLU A 51 -17.94 4.40 -4.20
N ASP A 52 -17.54 4.19 -2.94
CA ASP A 52 -17.14 5.28 -2.02
C ASP A 52 -15.81 5.93 -2.42
N ALA A 53 -15.00 5.28 -3.25
CA ALA A 53 -13.74 5.75 -3.79
C ALA A 53 -12.69 6.22 -2.75
N ILE A 54 -12.76 5.73 -1.51
CA ILE A 54 -11.83 6.09 -0.42
C ILE A 54 -10.77 5.03 -0.13
N LEU A 55 -10.90 3.84 -0.74
CA LEU A 55 -9.93 2.74 -0.68
C LEU A 55 -9.33 2.49 -2.06
N THR A 56 -8.20 1.81 -2.11
CA THR A 56 -7.67 1.31 -3.38
C THR A 56 -8.69 0.40 -4.04
N HIS A 57 -8.99 0.65 -5.30
CA HIS A 57 -10.01 -0.09 -6.04
C HIS A 57 -9.62 -1.57 -6.21
N PRO A 58 -10.55 -2.54 -6.05
CA PRO A 58 -10.23 -3.96 -6.12
C PRO A 58 -9.60 -4.39 -7.44
N LEU A 59 -9.97 -3.78 -8.55
CA LEU A 59 -9.37 -4.09 -9.87
C LEU A 59 -7.92 -3.63 -10.00
N VAL A 60 -7.53 -2.54 -9.31
CA VAL A 60 -6.12 -2.11 -9.25
C VAL A 60 -5.30 -3.11 -8.45
N ILE A 61 -5.84 -3.60 -7.32
CA ILE A 61 -5.20 -4.65 -6.52
C ILE A 61 -5.09 -5.95 -7.34
N LYS A 62 -6.15 -6.34 -8.07
CA LYS A 62 -6.16 -7.51 -8.95
C LYS A 62 -5.07 -7.41 -10.01
N ALA A 63 -4.97 -6.27 -10.70
CA ALA A 63 -3.94 -6.07 -11.73
C ALA A 63 -2.52 -6.22 -11.16
N ALA A 64 -2.28 -5.70 -9.95
CA ALA A 64 -1.00 -5.86 -9.27
C ALA A 64 -0.69 -7.34 -8.95
N VAL A 65 -1.69 -8.08 -8.45
CA VAL A 65 -1.53 -9.52 -8.14
C VAL A 65 -1.23 -10.32 -9.42
N GLU A 66 -2.01 -10.11 -10.47
CA GLU A 66 -1.79 -10.81 -11.74
C GLU A 66 -0.43 -10.50 -12.35
N TYR A 67 0.01 -9.23 -12.32
CA TYR A 67 1.34 -8.86 -12.79
C TYR A 67 2.45 -9.61 -12.04
N VAL A 68 2.35 -9.67 -10.71
CA VAL A 68 3.34 -10.38 -9.87
C VAL A 68 3.35 -11.88 -10.17
N LEU A 69 2.18 -12.49 -10.37
CA LEU A 69 2.06 -13.90 -10.75
C LEU A 69 2.66 -14.18 -12.14
N GLU A 70 2.43 -13.29 -13.11
CA GLU A 70 3.02 -13.44 -14.48
C GLU A 70 4.56 -13.35 -14.46
N LYS A 71 5.15 -12.63 -13.48
CA LYS A 71 6.61 -12.64 -13.24
C LYS A 71 7.11 -13.89 -12.49
N GLY A 72 6.23 -14.83 -12.14
CA GLY A 72 6.55 -16.02 -11.34
C GLY A 72 6.91 -15.70 -9.90
N ALA A 73 6.57 -14.52 -9.40
CA ALA A 73 6.78 -14.10 -8.01
C ALA A 73 5.56 -14.43 -7.15
N ARG A 74 5.71 -14.31 -5.83
CA ARG A 74 4.68 -14.66 -4.84
C ARG A 74 4.03 -13.41 -4.29
N PRO A 75 2.79 -13.06 -4.69
CA PRO A 75 2.10 -11.88 -4.21
C PRO A 75 1.53 -12.07 -2.81
N GLN A 76 1.62 -11.01 -2.00
CA GLN A 76 0.93 -10.87 -0.73
C GLN A 76 0.24 -9.51 -0.68
N VAL A 77 -1.07 -9.50 -0.48
CA VAL A 77 -1.87 -8.28 -0.27
C VAL A 77 -2.06 -8.08 1.22
N SER A 78 -1.51 -7.01 1.79
CA SER A 78 -1.61 -6.75 3.23
C SER A 78 -1.68 -5.26 3.55
N ASP A 79 -2.42 -4.95 4.61
CA ASP A 79 -2.48 -3.63 5.25
C ASP A 79 -2.83 -3.78 6.73
N SER A 80 -2.74 -2.69 7.48
CA SER A 80 -3.29 -2.56 8.82
C SER A 80 -4.31 -1.42 8.82
N PRO A 81 -5.61 -1.70 8.73
CA PRO A 81 -6.64 -0.67 8.76
C PRO A 81 -6.58 0.19 10.03
N ALA A 82 -7.03 1.44 9.91
CA ALA A 82 -7.17 2.32 11.08
C ALA A 82 -8.47 2.01 11.85
N ILE A 83 -9.53 1.65 11.14
CA ILE A 83 -10.85 1.38 11.69
C ILE A 83 -11.40 0.08 11.12
N GLY A 84 -11.77 -0.84 11.99
CA GLY A 84 -12.39 -2.11 11.63
C GLY A 84 -11.40 -3.25 11.37
N SER A 85 -11.93 -4.43 11.01
CA SER A 85 -11.10 -5.57 10.67
C SER A 85 -10.78 -5.63 9.18
N PHE A 86 -9.58 -6.08 8.87
CA PHE A 86 -9.10 -6.26 7.51
C PHE A 86 -10.05 -7.16 6.69
N GLU A 87 -10.47 -8.28 7.25
CA GLU A 87 -11.32 -9.26 6.59
C GLU A 87 -12.67 -8.66 6.19
N ARG A 88 -13.27 -7.86 7.08
CA ARG A 88 -14.54 -7.19 6.79
C ARG A 88 -14.37 -6.12 5.70
N ILE A 89 -13.26 -5.36 5.72
CA ILE A 89 -12.96 -4.36 4.68
C ILE A 89 -12.76 -5.07 3.33
N VAL A 90 -11.96 -6.12 3.29
CA VAL A 90 -11.72 -6.93 2.08
C VAL A 90 -13.03 -7.45 1.49
N LYS A 91 -13.97 -7.87 2.33
CA LYS A 91 -15.30 -8.34 1.90
C LYS A 91 -16.17 -7.19 1.39
N MET A 92 -16.26 -6.08 2.13
CA MET A 92 -17.10 -4.93 1.75
C MET A 92 -16.59 -4.25 0.47
N ASN A 93 -15.29 -4.10 0.34
CA ASN A 93 -14.65 -3.53 -0.86
C ASN A 93 -14.59 -4.52 -2.04
N LYS A 94 -15.14 -5.73 -1.91
CA LYS A 94 -15.17 -6.77 -2.96
C LYS A 94 -13.78 -7.25 -3.41
N ILE A 95 -12.72 -7.01 -2.62
CA ILE A 95 -11.35 -7.47 -2.92
C ILE A 95 -11.29 -8.99 -2.99
N ASN A 96 -11.96 -9.70 -2.07
CA ASN A 96 -12.07 -11.16 -2.08
C ASN A 96 -12.71 -11.71 -3.36
N VAL A 97 -13.63 -10.97 -3.96
CA VAL A 97 -14.26 -11.33 -5.25
C VAL A 97 -13.26 -11.10 -6.39
N ALA A 98 -12.58 -9.96 -6.39
CA ALA A 98 -11.61 -9.62 -7.43
C ALA A 98 -10.40 -10.58 -7.45
N LEU A 99 -10.00 -11.11 -6.29
CA LEU A 99 -8.85 -12.02 -6.14
C LEU A 99 -9.23 -13.51 -6.21
N LYS A 100 -10.51 -13.83 -6.40
CA LYS A 100 -10.96 -15.22 -6.43
C LYS A 100 -10.24 -16.03 -7.52
N GLY A 101 -9.66 -17.17 -7.13
CA GLY A 101 -8.94 -18.06 -8.03
C GLY A 101 -7.48 -17.69 -8.32
N LEU A 102 -6.99 -16.58 -7.78
CA LEU A 102 -5.59 -16.20 -7.87
C LEU A 102 -4.80 -16.79 -6.68
N ASP A 103 -3.56 -17.23 -6.95
CA ASP A 103 -2.63 -17.71 -5.92
C ASP A 103 -2.00 -16.52 -5.19
N VAL A 104 -2.68 -16.02 -4.15
CA VAL A 104 -2.27 -14.82 -3.42
C VAL A 104 -2.58 -14.94 -1.93
N ILE A 105 -1.63 -14.55 -1.09
CA ILE A 105 -1.88 -14.36 0.35
C ILE A 105 -2.59 -13.01 0.53
N CYS A 106 -3.79 -13.02 1.09
CA CYS A 106 -4.54 -11.81 1.44
C CYS A 106 -4.83 -11.81 2.94
N SER A 107 -4.04 -11.07 3.72
CA SER A 107 -4.08 -11.11 5.20
C SER A 107 -3.67 -9.78 5.82
N PRO A 108 -4.16 -9.45 7.04
CA PRO A 108 -3.68 -8.27 7.76
C PRO A 108 -2.22 -8.41 8.16
N PHE A 109 -1.53 -7.29 8.33
CA PHE A 109 -0.27 -7.29 9.05
C PHE A 109 -0.47 -7.76 10.49
N LYS A 110 0.30 -8.77 10.92
CA LYS A 110 0.19 -9.36 12.27
C LYS A 110 1.46 -9.15 13.10
N ASN A 111 2.59 -9.48 12.52
CA ASN A 111 3.87 -9.45 13.21
C ASN A 111 4.61 -8.17 12.92
N THR A 112 5.40 -7.71 13.91
CA THR A 112 6.20 -6.49 13.78
C THR A 112 7.67 -6.78 14.01
N VAL A 113 8.51 -5.90 13.49
CA VAL A 113 9.94 -5.80 13.78
C VAL A 113 10.31 -4.36 14.09
N MET A 114 11.39 -4.18 14.85
CA MET A 114 11.93 -2.85 15.11
C MET A 114 12.75 -2.40 13.91
N LEU A 115 12.33 -1.31 13.27
CA LEU A 115 13.04 -0.68 12.16
C LEU A 115 13.54 0.70 12.58
N ASP A 116 14.80 0.98 12.36
CA ASP A 116 15.35 2.31 12.60
C ASP A 116 14.94 3.25 11.47
N ILE A 117 14.18 4.29 11.81
CA ILE A 117 13.72 5.32 10.88
C ILE A 117 14.50 6.63 11.00
N GLY A 118 15.61 6.60 11.75
CA GLY A 118 16.50 7.74 11.96
C GLY A 118 16.05 8.71 13.04
N LYS A 119 16.95 9.66 13.35
CA LYS A 119 16.64 10.73 14.31
C LYS A 119 15.57 11.68 13.73
N PRO A 120 14.69 12.25 14.56
CA PRO A 120 14.61 12.13 16.02
C PRO A 120 13.79 10.90 16.51
N TYR A 121 13.28 10.04 15.63
CA TYR A 121 12.31 9.00 15.96
C TYR A 121 12.97 7.70 16.46
N GLY A 122 14.16 7.37 15.98
CA GLY A 122 14.86 6.14 16.31
C GLY A 122 14.16 4.89 15.78
N LYS A 123 14.07 3.86 16.62
CA LYS A 123 13.44 2.58 16.22
C LYS A 123 11.94 2.60 16.48
N ILE A 124 11.17 2.21 15.47
CA ILE A 124 9.73 2.03 15.57
C ILE A 124 9.31 0.63 15.11
N GLU A 125 8.15 0.19 15.57
CA GLU A 125 7.59 -1.08 15.11
C GLU A 125 6.92 -0.94 13.75
N ILE A 126 7.40 -1.73 12.79
CA ILE A 126 6.86 -1.84 11.43
C ILE A 126 6.43 -3.28 11.18
N ALA A 127 5.41 -3.46 10.36
CA ALA A 127 4.99 -4.77 9.89
C ALA A 127 6.18 -5.56 9.35
N ARG A 128 6.39 -6.78 9.87
CA ARG A 128 7.47 -7.67 9.43
C ARG A 128 7.39 -7.94 7.92
N ASP A 129 6.18 -8.14 7.42
CA ASP A 129 5.96 -8.39 5.99
C ASP A 129 6.47 -7.23 5.11
N ALA A 130 6.34 -5.98 5.57
CA ALA A 130 6.86 -4.81 4.87
C ALA A 130 8.39 -4.67 4.99
N ALA A 131 8.95 -4.99 6.18
CA ALA A 131 10.38 -4.88 6.41
C ALA A 131 11.18 -5.98 5.67
N GLU A 132 10.59 -7.15 5.47
CA GLU A 132 11.25 -8.34 4.90
C GLU A 132 10.81 -8.66 3.46
N ALA A 133 9.93 -7.86 2.83
CA ALA A 133 9.56 -8.05 1.43
C ALA A 133 10.75 -7.81 0.50
N ASN A 134 10.89 -8.64 -0.54
CA ASN A 134 11.90 -8.39 -1.57
C ASN A 134 11.54 -7.17 -2.42
N VAL A 135 10.24 -6.99 -2.66
CA VAL A 135 9.66 -5.90 -3.46
C VAL A 135 8.39 -5.42 -2.77
N ILE A 136 8.17 -4.11 -2.78
CA ILE A 136 6.92 -3.49 -2.31
C ILE A 136 6.30 -2.70 -3.45
N ILE A 137 5.09 -3.08 -3.85
CA ILE A 137 4.21 -2.31 -4.73
C ILE A 137 3.24 -1.55 -3.83
N ASN A 138 3.44 -0.25 -3.70
CA ASN A 138 2.59 0.64 -2.92
C ASN A 138 1.44 1.15 -3.78
N LEU A 139 0.19 0.89 -3.37
CA LEU A 139 -1.02 1.27 -4.09
C LEU A 139 -1.84 2.29 -3.28
N PRO A 140 -1.41 3.55 -3.20
CA PRO A 140 -2.17 4.59 -2.50
C PRO A 140 -3.43 4.97 -3.27
N LYS A 141 -4.46 5.43 -2.55
CA LYS A 141 -5.65 6.09 -3.12
C LYS A 141 -5.49 7.60 -3.05
N LEU A 142 -5.74 8.28 -4.16
CA LEU A 142 -5.83 9.75 -4.18
C LEU A 142 -7.12 10.18 -3.45
N LYS A 143 -6.97 10.84 -2.34
CA LYS A 143 -8.11 11.37 -1.56
C LYS A 143 -7.68 12.50 -0.64
N THR A 144 -8.65 13.31 -0.21
CA THR A 144 -8.44 14.34 0.82
C THR A 144 -8.12 13.72 2.18
N HIS A 145 -7.46 14.51 3.02
CA HIS A 145 -7.17 14.13 4.40
C HIS A 145 -7.26 15.36 5.31
N THR A 146 -7.94 15.24 6.43
CA THR A 146 -8.20 16.34 7.35
C THR A 146 -6.92 17.00 7.90
N GLN A 147 -5.91 16.23 8.25
CA GLN A 147 -4.67 16.73 8.84
C GLN A 147 -3.56 17.00 7.80
N MET A 148 -3.49 16.22 6.72
CA MET A 148 -2.38 16.25 5.75
C MET A 148 -2.81 16.74 4.36
N LEU A 149 -3.99 17.34 4.22
CA LEU A 149 -4.63 17.76 2.98
C LEU A 149 -4.90 16.60 2.02
N LEU A 150 -3.91 15.81 1.67
CA LEU A 150 -4.00 14.69 0.73
C LEU A 150 -3.44 13.39 1.31
N THR A 151 -4.00 12.28 0.88
CA THR A 151 -3.42 10.94 1.04
C THR A 151 -2.81 10.52 -0.27
N LEU A 152 -1.49 10.31 -0.28
CA LEU A 152 -0.69 9.89 -1.43
C LEU A 152 0.29 8.77 -1.03
N ALA A 153 1.31 8.53 -1.87
CA ALA A 153 2.28 7.46 -1.71
C ALA A 153 2.98 7.42 -0.34
N VAL A 154 3.51 8.56 0.11
CA VAL A 154 4.23 8.68 1.39
C VAL A 154 3.32 8.31 2.55
N LYS A 155 2.12 8.91 2.61
CA LYS A 155 1.19 8.68 3.71
C LYS A 155 0.66 7.24 3.72
N ASN A 156 0.52 6.58 2.56
CA ASN A 156 0.06 5.20 2.52
C ASN A 156 1.00 4.25 3.28
N MET A 157 2.32 4.52 3.27
CA MET A 157 3.29 3.68 3.99
C MET A 157 3.16 3.75 5.51
N PHE A 158 2.45 4.75 6.06
CA PHE A 158 2.09 4.76 7.49
C PHE A 158 1.20 3.56 7.88
N GLY A 159 0.50 2.94 6.93
CA GLY A 159 -0.21 1.68 7.12
C GLY A 159 0.70 0.51 7.55
N CYS A 160 2.01 0.59 7.34
CA CYS A 160 2.98 -0.40 7.83
C CYS A 160 3.22 -0.32 9.34
N VAL A 161 2.84 0.76 10.02
CA VAL A 161 2.76 0.81 11.48
C VAL A 161 1.51 0.05 11.91
N VAL A 162 1.66 -1.02 12.71
CA VAL A 162 0.57 -1.95 13.00
C VAL A 162 -0.26 -1.51 14.22
N GLY A 163 -1.58 -1.61 14.07
CA GLY A 163 -2.53 -1.51 15.19
C GLY A 163 -2.56 -0.15 15.88
N PHE A 164 -2.70 -0.19 17.21
CA PHE A 164 -2.93 0.98 18.06
C PHE A 164 -1.76 2.00 18.05
N LYS A 165 -0.57 1.60 17.61
CA LYS A 165 0.61 2.46 17.54
C LYS A 165 0.45 3.61 16.54
N LYS A 166 -0.39 3.45 15.51
CA LYS A 166 -0.77 4.56 14.61
C LYS A 166 -1.41 5.71 15.38
N SER A 167 -2.38 5.41 16.24
CA SER A 167 -3.07 6.41 17.05
C SER A 167 -2.11 7.10 18.03
N GLN A 168 -1.17 6.35 18.61
CA GLN A 168 -0.15 6.92 19.49
C GLN A 168 0.75 7.92 18.75
N TRP A 169 1.18 7.60 17.53
CA TRP A 169 1.99 8.52 16.73
C TRP A 169 1.20 9.75 16.27
N HIS A 170 -0.10 9.59 15.92
CA HIS A 170 -0.98 10.72 15.66
C HIS A 170 -1.11 11.64 16.89
N MET A 171 -1.32 11.05 18.07
CA MET A 171 -1.42 11.82 19.32
C MET A 171 -0.12 12.54 19.67
N ARG A 172 1.04 11.90 19.46
CA ARG A 172 2.35 12.52 19.70
C ARG A 172 2.63 13.70 18.76
N ALA A 173 2.20 13.62 17.53
CA ALA A 173 2.30 14.72 16.58
C ALA A 173 1.31 15.87 16.93
N GLY A 174 0.18 15.54 17.59
CA GLY A 174 -0.83 16.52 17.98
C GLY A 174 -1.30 17.36 16.79
N THR A 175 -1.23 18.69 16.94
CA THR A 175 -1.57 19.66 15.90
C THR A 175 -0.37 20.05 15.03
N ASP A 176 0.85 19.57 15.32
CA ASP A 176 2.06 19.85 14.53
C ASP A 176 2.05 18.98 13.26
N THR A 177 1.49 19.54 12.19
CA THR A 177 1.41 18.89 10.88
C THR A 177 2.79 18.65 10.27
N ASP A 178 3.77 19.52 10.53
CA ASP A 178 5.13 19.40 10.03
C ASP A 178 5.88 18.25 10.70
N ALA A 179 5.75 18.10 12.01
CA ALA A 179 6.32 16.98 12.74
C ALA A 179 5.75 15.66 12.24
N PHE A 180 4.43 15.62 11.99
CA PHE A 180 3.78 14.43 11.43
C PHE A 180 4.22 14.14 10.00
N ALA A 181 4.35 15.18 9.15
CA ALA A 181 4.86 15.01 7.78
C ALA A 181 6.29 14.44 7.77
N ARG A 182 7.19 14.95 8.62
CA ARG A 182 8.54 14.42 8.78
C ARG A 182 8.56 12.95 9.22
N LEU A 183 7.69 12.57 10.15
CA LEU A 183 7.54 11.17 10.56
C LEU A 183 7.11 10.28 9.38
N LEU A 184 6.12 10.71 8.60
CA LEU A 184 5.64 9.96 7.43
C LEU A 184 6.75 9.77 6.38
N ILE A 185 7.55 10.81 6.14
CA ILE A 185 8.71 10.75 5.23
C ILE A 185 9.75 9.76 5.77
N ALA A 186 10.08 9.81 7.06
CA ALA A 186 11.04 8.91 7.67
C ALA A 186 10.61 7.45 7.56
N ILE A 187 9.33 7.13 7.79
CA ILE A 187 8.78 5.79 7.60
C ILE A 187 8.88 5.36 6.14
N HIS A 188 8.47 6.23 5.21
CA HIS A 188 8.54 5.93 3.78
C HIS A 188 9.97 5.64 3.32
N GLN A 189 10.94 6.43 3.76
CA GLN A 189 12.36 6.25 3.44
C GLN A 189 12.95 4.97 4.03
N ALA A 190 12.51 4.57 5.22
CA ALA A 190 12.98 3.35 5.88
C ALA A 190 12.36 2.08 5.27
N VAL A 191 11.06 2.09 4.97
CA VAL A 191 10.37 0.94 4.33
C VAL A 191 10.71 0.81 2.85
N LYS A 192 10.99 1.91 2.15
CA LYS A 192 11.48 1.98 0.75
C LYS A 192 10.61 1.20 -0.24
N PRO A 193 9.37 1.61 -0.50
CA PRO A 193 8.58 0.95 -1.54
C PRO A 193 9.31 1.01 -2.89
N THR A 194 9.31 -0.11 -3.62
CA THR A 194 9.99 -0.24 -4.90
C THR A 194 9.35 0.63 -5.97
N VAL A 195 8.02 0.67 -5.96
CA VAL A 195 7.19 1.50 -6.84
C VAL A 195 5.93 1.93 -6.11
N SER A 196 5.44 3.12 -6.43
CA SER A 196 4.14 3.61 -5.98
C SER A 196 3.26 3.90 -7.19
N ILE A 197 2.09 3.25 -7.25
CA ILE A 197 1.11 3.44 -8.32
C ILE A 197 -0.14 4.01 -7.68
N LEU A 198 -0.38 5.28 -7.97
CA LEU A 198 -1.49 6.02 -7.41
C LEU A 198 -2.79 5.70 -8.14
N ASP A 199 -3.77 5.21 -7.41
CA ASP A 199 -5.15 5.05 -7.82
C ASP A 199 -5.88 6.39 -7.58
N GLY A 200 -6.17 7.14 -8.67
CA GLY A 200 -6.73 8.47 -8.66
C GLY A 200 -7.97 8.64 -9.48
#